data_95fdcc91f962eb2856349656fa79966a
#
_entry.id   95fdcc91f962eb2856349656fa79966a
#
_cell.length_a   1.000
_cell.length_b   1.000
_cell.length_c   1.000
_cell.angle_alpha   90.00
_cell.angle_beta   90.00
_cell.angle_gamma   90.00
#
_symmetry.space_group_name_H-M   'P 1'
#
loop_
_entity.id
_entity.type
_entity.pdbx_description
1 polymer ?
#
loop_
_entity_poly.entity_id
_entity_poly.type
_entity_poly.pdbx_seq_one_letter_code
_entity_poly.pdbx_strand_id
1 'polypeptide(L)'
;MNMLIKRLDPDLPLPGYAHPGDAGLDLYARAAVTLAPGERALVPTGVAIALPAGYAAFVHPRSGLAAKHGVGVVNGPGTIDAGY
;
A
#
# COMPACT_ATOMS: atom_id res chain seq x y z
N MET A 1 16.79 6.47 7.28
CA MET A 1 15.71 7.31 6.71
C MET A 1 14.48 7.20 7.58
N ASN A 2 13.83 8.30 7.90
CA ASN A 2 12.57 8.33 8.65
C ASN A 2 11.45 8.83 7.75
N MET A 3 10.42 8.02 7.60
CA MET A 3 9.20 8.38 6.88
C MET A 3 8.12 8.73 7.90
N LEU A 4 7.43 9.85 7.69
CA LEU A 4 6.31 10.22 8.54
C LEU A 4 5.04 9.51 8.06
N ILE A 5 4.29 8.97 9.01
CA ILE A 5 3.00 8.31 8.73
C ILE A 5 1.92 8.97 9.58
N LYS A 6 0.84 9.38 8.93
CA LYS A 6 -0.37 9.86 9.60
C LYS A 6 -1.44 8.77 9.54
N ARG A 7 -1.91 8.34 10.71
CA ARG A 7 -3.03 7.40 10.79
C ARG A 7 -4.34 8.15 10.55
N LEU A 8 -5.05 7.78 9.50
CA LEU A 8 -6.37 8.34 9.17
C LEU A 8 -7.50 7.49 9.73
N ASP A 9 -7.23 6.20 10.00
CA ASP A 9 -8.19 5.28 10.60
C ASP A 9 -7.54 4.63 11.84
N PRO A 10 -7.98 4.99 13.06
CA PRO A 10 -7.38 4.46 14.28
C PRO A 10 -7.66 2.97 14.51
N ASP A 11 -8.63 2.39 13.81
CA ASP A 11 -8.98 0.97 13.93
C ASP A 11 -8.06 0.07 13.10
N LEU A 12 -7.26 0.64 12.20
CA LEU A 12 -6.30 -0.12 11.42
C LEU A 12 -4.90 -0.06 12.05
N PRO A 13 -4.13 -1.17 11.97
CA PRO A 13 -2.74 -1.13 12.41
C PRO A 13 -1.92 -0.24 11.47
N LEU A 14 -0.87 0.37 12.01
CA LEU A 14 0.12 1.04 11.16
C LEU A 14 0.83 0.01 10.28
N PRO A 15 1.21 0.40 9.05
CA PRO A 15 2.04 -0.45 8.23
C PRO A 15 3.33 -0.84 8.96
N GLY A 16 3.69 -2.08 8.85
CA GLY A 16 4.89 -2.62 9.47
C GLY A 16 5.47 -3.77 8.66
N TYR A 17 6.70 -4.13 8.95
CA TYR A 17 7.32 -5.29 8.32
C TYR A 17 6.72 -6.57 8.90
N ALA A 18 6.27 -7.46 8.01
CA ALA A 18 5.70 -8.75 8.43
C ALA A 18 6.78 -9.64 9.07
N HIS A 19 7.99 -9.60 8.53
CA HIS A 19 9.12 -10.38 9.02
C HIS A 19 10.39 -9.52 9.08
N PRO A 20 11.35 -9.83 9.99
CA PRO A 20 12.65 -9.17 9.99
C PRO A 20 13.35 -9.30 8.63
N GLY A 21 13.91 -8.21 8.14
CA GLY A 21 14.61 -8.18 6.87
C GLY A 21 13.75 -7.96 5.65
N ASP A 22 12.43 -7.87 5.80
CA ASP A 22 11.54 -7.54 4.69
C ASP A 22 11.83 -6.15 4.13
N ALA A 23 11.80 -6.02 2.80
CA ALA A 23 12.00 -4.74 2.13
C ALA A 23 10.73 -3.89 2.12
N GLY A 24 9.56 -4.53 2.08
CA GLY A 24 8.27 -3.86 1.94
C GLY A 24 7.44 -3.86 3.20
N LEU A 25 6.61 -2.83 3.33
CA LEU A 25 5.58 -2.72 4.37
C LEU A 25 4.24 -3.08 3.75
N ASP A 26 3.41 -3.82 4.50
CA ASP A 26 2.06 -4.12 4.06
C ASP A 26 1.11 -2.96 4.31
N LEU A 27 0.30 -2.64 3.29
CA LEU A 27 -0.84 -1.74 3.43
C LEU A 27 -2.12 -2.57 3.56
N TYR A 28 -3.03 -2.10 4.39
CA TYR A 28 -4.32 -2.74 4.61
C TYR A 28 -5.43 -1.98 3.90
N ALA A 29 -6.42 -2.70 3.39
CA ALA A 29 -7.66 -2.07 2.95
C ALA A 29 -8.43 -1.55 4.17
N ARG A 30 -8.89 -0.31 4.11
CA ARG A 30 -9.66 0.31 5.20
C ARG A 30 -11.00 -0.40 5.44
N ALA A 31 -11.59 -0.96 4.39
CA ALA A 31 -12.84 -1.69 4.46
C ALA A 31 -12.80 -2.87 3.51
N ALA A 32 -13.67 -3.85 3.74
CA ALA A 32 -13.85 -4.97 2.83
C ALA A 32 -14.37 -4.46 1.48
N VAL A 33 -13.85 -5.02 0.39
CA VAL A 33 -14.23 -4.70 -0.98
C VAL A 33 -14.45 -5.98 -1.74
N THR A 34 -15.53 -6.04 -2.52
CA THR A 34 -15.76 -7.13 -3.46
C THR A 34 -15.57 -6.61 -4.88
N LEU A 35 -14.69 -7.27 -5.62
CA LEU A 35 -14.41 -6.97 -7.02
C LEU A 35 -14.84 -8.14 -7.88
N ALA A 36 -15.73 -7.89 -8.85
CA ALA A 36 -16.02 -8.87 -9.88
C ALA A 36 -14.82 -8.96 -10.85
N PRO A 37 -14.69 -10.07 -11.60
CA PRO A 37 -13.63 -10.20 -12.59
C PRO A 37 -13.59 -9.00 -13.56
N GLY A 38 -12.39 -8.45 -13.73
CA GLY A 38 -12.17 -7.27 -14.56
C GLY A 38 -12.52 -5.93 -13.92
N GLU A 39 -13.12 -5.92 -12.74
CA GLU A 39 -13.41 -4.70 -12.03
C GLU A 39 -12.18 -4.12 -11.32
N ARG A 40 -12.19 -2.81 -11.14
CA ARG A 40 -11.21 -2.06 -10.35
C ARG A 40 -11.91 -1.08 -9.43
N ALA A 41 -11.26 -0.76 -8.31
CA ALA A 41 -11.77 0.23 -7.36
C ALA A 41 -10.62 0.96 -6.71
N LEU A 42 -10.87 2.18 -6.25
CA LEU A 42 -9.99 2.89 -5.35
C LEU A 42 -10.26 2.39 -3.94
N VAL A 43 -9.23 1.82 -3.31
CA VAL A 43 -9.34 1.22 -1.98
C VAL A 43 -8.52 2.06 -1.00
N PRO A 44 -9.17 2.78 -0.07
CA PRO A 44 -8.45 3.53 0.96
C PRO A 44 -7.62 2.62 1.86
N THR A 45 -6.46 3.10 2.27
CA THR A 45 -5.55 2.36 3.15
C THR A 45 -5.59 2.84 4.60
N GLY A 46 -6.24 3.96 4.86
CA GLY A 46 -6.35 4.53 6.20
C GLY A 46 -5.08 5.21 6.71
N VAL A 47 -4.10 5.44 5.86
CA VAL A 47 -2.87 6.14 6.21
C VAL A 47 -2.48 7.16 5.15
N ALA A 48 -1.73 8.18 5.57
CA ALA A 48 -1.03 9.08 4.69
C ALA A 48 0.46 9.04 5.06
N ILE A 49 1.33 9.23 4.08
CA ILE A 49 2.77 9.21 4.28
C ILE A 49 3.40 10.49 3.78
N ALA A 50 4.54 10.86 4.35
CA ALA A 50 5.37 11.93 3.85
C ALA A 50 6.80 11.41 3.72
N LEU A 51 7.34 11.48 2.50
CA LEU A 51 8.68 11.02 2.20
C LEU A 51 9.68 12.18 2.32
N PRO A 52 10.87 11.93 2.88
CA PRO A 52 11.95 12.91 2.85
C PRO A 52 12.39 13.21 1.42
N ALA A 53 12.91 14.42 1.21
CA ALA A 53 13.49 14.78 -0.09
C ALA A 53 14.58 13.79 -0.50
N GLY A 54 14.63 13.47 -1.78
CA GLY A 54 15.59 12.49 -2.33
C GLY A 54 15.11 11.05 -2.27
N TYR A 55 13.92 10.79 -1.73
CA TYR A 55 13.34 9.45 -1.65
C TYR A 55 12.06 9.35 -2.47
N ALA A 56 11.76 8.15 -2.89
CA ALA A 56 10.50 7.78 -3.53
C ALA A 56 9.98 6.49 -2.92
N ALA A 57 8.67 6.29 -2.97
CA ALA A 57 8.06 5.02 -2.59
C ALA A 57 7.36 4.39 -3.78
N PHE A 58 7.27 3.07 -3.77
CA PHE A 58 6.56 2.30 -4.78
C PHE A 58 5.49 1.47 -4.13
N VAL A 59 4.28 1.51 -4.68
CA VAL A 59 3.18 0.65 -4.27
C VAL A 59 3.09 -0.52 -5.24
N HIS A 60 3.38 -1.71 -4.72
CA HIS A 60 3.36 -2.95 -5.49
C HIS A 60 2.18 -3.83 -5.11
N PRO A 61 1.67 -4.65 -6.05
CA PRO A 61 0.73 -5.70 -5.69
C PRO A 61 1.41 -6.79 -4.86
N ARG A 62 0.60 -7.57 -4.14
CA ARG A 62 1.05 -8.74 -3.42
C ARG A 62 1.17 -9.92 -4.39
N SER A 63 2.34 -10.55 -4.41
CA SER A 63 2.61 -11.66 -5.34
C SER A 63 1.65 -12.84 -5.18
N GLY A 64 1.30 -13.19 -3.95
CA GLY A 64 0.37 -14.28 -3.69
C GLY A 64 -1.04 -13.98 -4.18
N LEU A 65 -1.54 -12.77 -3.96
CA LEU A 65 -2.84 -12.35 -4.47
C LEU A 65 -2.86 -12.27 -5.99
N ALA A 66 -1.78 -11.78 -6.59
CA ALA A 66 -1.66 -11.71 -8.05
C ALA A 66 -1.64 -13.13 -8.66
N ALA A 67 -0.82 -14.02 -8.13
CA ALA A 67 -0.65 -15.35 -8.68
C ALA A 67 -1.88 -16.26 -8.48
N LYS A 68 -2.52 -16.19 -7.31
CA LYS A 68 -3.62 -17.09 -6.96
C LYS A 68 -4.99 -16.56 -7.34
N HIS A 69 -5.16 -15.24 -7.33
CA HIS A 69 -6.49 -14.62 -7.48
C HIS A 69 -6.56 -13.55 -8.57
N GLY A 70 -5.44 -13.27 -9.25
CA GLY A 70 -5.41 -12.27 -10.31
C GLY A 70 -5.66 -10.84 -9.80
N VAL A 71 -5.40 -10.58 -8.52
CA VAL A 71 -5.57 -9.25 -7.93
C VAL A 71 -4.26 -8.48 -8.06
N GLY A 72 -4.34 -7.30 -8.65
CA GLY A 72 -3.18 -6.47 -8.91
C GLY A 72 -3.44 -5.00 -8.63
N VAL A 73 -2.46 -4.19 -8.97
CA VAL A 73 -2.53 -2.73 -8.94
C VAL A 73 -2.40 -2.25 -10.38
N VAL A 74 -3.42 -1.51 -10.87
CA VAL A 74 -3.52 -1.15 -12.30
C VAL A 74 -2.31 -0.36 -12.78
N ASN A 75 -1.80 0.55 -11.96
CA ASN A 75 -0.60 1.33 -12.23
C ASN A 75 0.65 0.78 -11.53
N GLY A 76 0.69 -0.52 -11.28
CA GLY A 76 1.82 -1.11 -10.57
C GLY A 76 3.14 -1.12 -11.35
N PRO A 77 4.24 -0.58 -10.77
CA PRO A 77 4.24 0.05 -9.45
C PRO A 77 3.72 1.49 -9.49
N GLY A 78 2.93 1.85 -8.49
CA GLY A 78 2.59 3.25 -8.28
C GLY A 78 3.76 4.00 -7.64
N THR A 79 4.21 5.06 -8.27
CA THR A 79 5.34 5.85 -7.78
C THR A 79 4.85 7.03 -6.96
N ILE A 80 5.38 7.18 -5.75
CA ILE A 80 5.08 8.29 -4.85
C ILE A 80 6.31 9.18 -4.74
N ASP A 81 6.16 10.43 -5.14
CA ASP A 81 7.20 11.44 -5.03
C ASP A 81 7.26 12.04 -3.62
N ALA A 82 8.42 12.56 -3.24
CA ALA A 82 8.62 13.16 -1.93
C ALA A 82 7.70 14.36 -1.67
N GLY A 83 7.28 15.06 -2.71
CA GLY A 83 6.40 16.22 -2.60
C GLY A 83 4.90 15.92 -2.72
N TYR A 84 4.57 14.69 -2.86
CA TYR A 84 3.18 14.28 -3.08
C TYR A 84 2.34 14.33 -1.81
#